data_1eb4306d86535393d20d7a9b3db0d64b
#
_entry.id   1eb4306d86535393d20d7a9b3db0d64b
#
_cell.length_a   1.000
_cell.length_b   1.000
_cell.length_c   1.000
_cell.angle_alpha   90.00
_cell.angle_beta   90.00
_cell.angle_gamma   90.00
#
_symmetry.space_group_name_H-M   'P 1'
#
loop_
_entity.id
_entity.type
_entity.pdbx_description
1 polymer ?
#
loop_
_entity_poly.entity_id
_entity_poly.type
_entity_poly.pdbx_seq_one_letter_code
_entity_poly.pdbx_strand_id
1 'polypeptide(L)'
;MKDLRQLASACEAELRAIGIRPGRVAVWKVNSRAKSRWGQCRELSPGCFEISIAARLLQDDTSDQAAKDTIVHELLHTVKGCGGHRGKWAALAAQVNAALPQYTIKRTASAEEKGLTPDPPAGRYLLRCSECGREFPRERQSRLVQHPERYRCGVCGGRLKRVR
;
A
#
# COMPACT_ATOMS: atom_id res chain seq x y z
N MET A 1 -7.30 -18.68 -5.90
CA MET A 1 -7.30 -17.21 -5.61
C MET A 1 -8.49 -16.91 -4.72
N LYS A 2 -8.30 -16.21 -3.62
CA LYS A 2 -9.31 -15.87 -2.63
C LYS A 2 -10.43 -15.00 -3.20
N ASP A 3 -11.64 -15.17 -2.67
CA ASP A 3 -12.79 -14.35 -3.07
C ASP A 3 -12.73 -12.97 -2.39
N LEU A 4 -12.42 -11.94 -3.18
CA LEU A 4 -12.35 -10.55 -2.70
C LEU A 4 -13.69 -10.07 -2.12
N ARG A 5 -14.83 -10.48 -2.71
CA ARG A 5 -16.13 -10.04 -2.25
C ARG A 5 -16.49 -10.64 -0.89
N GLN A 6 -16.17 -11.90 -0.70
CA GLN A 6 -16.36 -12.57 0.58
C GLN A 6 -15.52 -11.94 1.69
N LEU A 7 -14.22 -11.69 1.41
CA LEU A 7 -13.33 -11.00 2.36
C LEU A 7 -13.82 -9.58 2.67
N ALA A 8 -14.24 -8.83 1.66
CA ALA A 8 -14.75 -7.48 1.82
C ALA A 8 -16.02 -7.44 2.69
N SER A 9 -16.96 -8.35 2.43
CA SER A 9 -18.21 -8.46 3.22
C SER A 9 -17.91 -8.76 4.69
N ALA A 10 -16.97 -9.66 4.98
CA ALA A 10 -16.54 -9.96 6.35
C ALA A 10 -15.92 -8.71 7.02
N CYS A 11 -15.01 -8.00 6.32
CA CYS A 11 -14.40 -6.79 6.85
C CYS A 11 -15.43 -5.67 7.12
N GLU A 12 -16.40 -5.48 6.23
CA GLU A 12 -17.49 -4.52 6.44
C GLU A 12 -18.34 -4.87 7.67
N ALA A 13 -18.66 -6.14 7.88
CA ALA A 13 -19.41 -6.59 9.06
C ALA A 13 -18.61 -6.35 10.35
N GLU A 14 -17.32 -6.67 10.36
CA GLU A 14 -16.42 -6.44 11.50
C GLU A 14 -16.32 -4.95 11.84
N LEU A 15 -16.18 -4.06 10.84
CA LEU A 15 -16.16 -2.61 11.04
C LEU A 15 -17.49 -2.09 11.63
N ARG A 16 -18.62 -2.56 11.10
CA ARG A 16 -19.96 -2.17 11.62
C ARG A 16 -20.17 -2.62 13.06
N ALA A 17 -19.66 -3.79 13.43
CA ALA A 17 -19.76 -4.30 14.81
C ALA A 17 -19.07 -3.39 15.84
N ILE A 18 -18.01 -2.67 15.44
CA ILE A 18 -17.32 -1.69 16.29
C ILE A 18 -17.78 -0.23 16.06
N GLY A 19 -18.93 -0.03 15.39
CA GLY A 19 -19.55 1.27 15.17
C GLY A 19 -18.99 2.08 14.00
N ILE A 20 -18.07 1.54 13.21
CA ILE A 20 -17.55 2.20 11.98
C ILE A 20 -18.47 1.86 10.82
N ARG A 21 -18.93 2.88 10.09
CA ARG A 21 -19.83 2.72 8.95
C ARG A 21 -19.11 3.16 7.66
N PRO A 22 -18.53 2.23 6.89
CA PRO A 22 -17.97 2.54 5.58
C PRO A 22 -19.02 3.09 4.62
N GLY A 23 -18.61 3.89 3.65
CA GLY A 23 -19.42 4.33 2.53
C GLY A 23 -19.76 3.17 1.58
N ARG A 24 -20.64 3.42 0.61
CA ARG A 24 -21.08 2.42 -0.36
C ARG A 24 -19.97 2.12 -1.36
N VAL A 25 -19.47 0.89 -1.37
CA VAL A 25 -18.54 0.42 -2.39
C VAL A 25 -19.34 -0.24 -3.51
N ALA A 26 -19.48 0.46 -4.65
CA ALA A 26 -20.21 -0.03 -5.81
C ALA A 26 -19.40 -1.06 -6.61
N VAL A 27 -18.07 -0.89 -6.62
CA VAL A 27 -17.18 -1.71 -7.45
C VAL A 27 -15.97 -2.18 -6.65
N TRP A 28 -15.78 -3.50 -6.63
CA TRP A 28 -14.56 -4.15 -6.14
C TRP A 28 -13.78 -4.71 -7.32
N LYS A 29 -12.48 -4.38 -7.40
CA LYS A 29 -11.59 -4.82 -8.48
C LYS A 29 -10.36 -5.52 -7.95
N VAL A 30 -9.90 -6.52 -8.70
CA VAL A 30 -8.57 -7.12 -8.51
C VAL A 30 -7.59 -6.42 -9.45
N ASN A 31 -6.51 -5.87 -8.92
CA ASN A 31 -5.47 -5.21 -9.70
C ASN A 31 -4.27 -6.13 -9.91
N SER A 32 -4.19 -6.76 -11.07
CA SER A 32 -3.10 -7.66 -11.47
C SER A 32 -1.79 -6.94 -11.84
N ARG A 33 -1.86 -5.61 -12.07
CA ARG A 33 -0.69 -4.81 -12.46
C ARG A 33 -0.04 -4.08 -11.28
N ALA A 34 -0.63 -4.16 -10.09
CA ALA A 34 -0.10 -3.48 -8.92
C ALA A 34 1.23 -4.12 -8.48
N LYS A 35 2.31 -3.32 -8.46
CA LYS A 35 3.64 -3.74 -8.01
C LYS A 35 3.95 -3.29 -6.58
N SER A 36 3.62 -2.05 -6.23
CA SER A 36 3.95 -1.42 -4.94
C SER A 36 2.74 -0.87 -4.19
N ARG A 37 1.57 -0.84 -4.80
CA ARG A 37 0.33 -0.37 -4.19
C ARG A 37 -0.55 -1.57 -3.85
N TRP A 38 -0.86 -1.77 -2.58
CA TRP A 38 -1.65 -2.91 -2.11
C TRP A 38 -3.14 -2.73 -2.32
N GLY A 39 -3.64 -1.49 -2.17
CA GLY A 39 -5.02 -1.11 -2.37
C GLY A 39 -5.15 0.30 -2.96
N GLN A 40 -6.34 0.63 -3.40
CA GLN A 40 -6.73 1.97 -3.82
C GLN A 40 -8.22 2.15 -3.65
N CYS A 41 -8.62 3.24 -2.99
CA CYS A 41 -10.00 3.72 -2.93
C CYS A 41 -10.15 4.92 -3.87
N ARG A 42 -11.21 4.93 -4.68
CA ARG A 42 -11.57 6.03 -5.57
C ARG A 42 -13.06 6.34 -5.42
N GLU A 43 -13.39 7.58 -5.16
CA GLU A 43 -14.78 8.04 -5.20
C GLU A 43 -15.25 8.17 -6.66
N LEU A 44 -16.37 7.54 -6.98
CA LEU A 44 -17.01 7.56 -8.31
C LEU A 44 -18.07 8.66 -8.39
N SER A 45 -18.80 8.83 -7.30
CA SER A 45 -19.79 9.88 -7.08
C SER A 45 -19.93 10.09 -5.57
N PRO A 46 -20.55 11.18 -5.08
CA PRO A 46 -20.64 11.46 -3.65
C PRO A 46 -21.12 10.26 -2.84
N GLY A 47 -20.25 9.77 -1.94
CA GLY A 47 -20.51 8.63 -1.07
C GLY A 47 -20.50 7.25 -1.74
N CYS A 48 -20.13 7.15 -3.01
CA CYS A 48 -20.07 5.91 -3.77
C CYS A 48 -18.65 5.65 -4.28
N PHE A 49 -18.08 4.48 -3.98
CA PHE A 49 -16.66 4.21 -4.15
C PHE A 49 -16.36 2.98 -5.01
N GLU A 50 -15.20 2.99 -5.62
CA GLU A 50 -14.52 1.85 -6.21
C GLU A 50 -13.29 1.53 -5.35
N ILE A 51 -13.13 0.27 -4.96
CA ILE A 51 -11.93 -0.20 -4.29
C ILE A 51 -11.24 -1.26 -5.15
N SER A 52 -9.94 -1.12 -5.34
CA SER A 52 -9.12 -2.12 -6.01
C SER A 52 -8.07 -2.67 -5.05
N ILE A 53 -7.88 -4.01 -5.06
CA ILE A 53 -6.92 -4.74 -4.23
C ILE A 53 -5.91 -5.44 -5.13
N ALA A 54 -4.63 -5.41 -4.76
CA ALA A 54 -3.57 -6.07 -5.50
C ALA A 54 -3.79 -7.59 -5.56
N ALA A 55 -3.70 -8.18 -6.75
CA ALA A 55 -3.90 -9.62 -6.96
C ALA A 55 -2.98 -10.48 -6.09
N ARG A 56 -1.76 -10.00 -5.79
CA ARG A 56 -0.79 -10.70 -4.93
C ARG A 56 -1.31 -10.98 -3.53
N LEU A 57 -2.15 -10.09 -2.96
CA LEU A 57 -2.76 -10.30 -1.64
C LEU A 57 -3.86 -11.36 -1.64
N LEU A 58 -4.37 -11.70 -2.82
CA LEU A 58 -5.48 -12.65 -2.99
C LEU A 58 -5.00 -14.03 -3.44
N GLN A 59 -3.69 -14.28 -3.50
CA GLN A 59 -3.14 -15.61 -3.79
C GLN A 59 -3.36 -16.55 -2.60
N ASP A 60 -3.48 -17.86 -2.88
CA ASP A 60 -3.80 -18.85 -1.85
C ASP A 60 -2.65 -19.04 -0.84
N ASP A 61 -1.42 -18.74 -1.24
CA ASP A 61 -0.21 -18.77 -0.41
C ASP A 61 -0.01 -17.51 0.47
N THR A 62 -0.80 -16.46 0.27
CA THR A 62 -0.77 -15.26 1.10
C THR A 62 -1.76 -15.39 2.26
N SER A 63 -1.45 -14.82 3.42
CA SER A 63 -2.37 -14.83 4.57
C SER A 63 -3.64 -14.02 4.27
N ASP A 64 -4.80 -14.48 4.74
CA ASP A 64 -6.06 -13.75 4.63
C ASP A 64 -5.97 -12.40 5.34
N GLN A 65 -5.23 -12.35 6.44
CA GLN A 65 -5.08 -11.14 7.24
C GLN A 65 -4.38 -10.02 6.45
N ALA A 66 -3.39 -10.34 5.61
CA ALA A 66 -2.71 -9.36 4.76
C ALA A 66 -3.68 -8.69 3.77
N ALA A 67 -4.63 -9.47 3.20
CA ALA A 67 -5.70 -8.94 2.35
C ALA A 67 -6.72 -8.14 3.16
N LYS A 68 -7.18 -8.66 4.30
CA LYS A 68 -8.15 -8.00 5.19
C LYS A 68 -7.64 -6.66 5.71
N ASP A 69 -6.39 -6.56 6.15
CA ASP A 69 -5.77 -5.30 6.59
C ASP A 69 -5.83 -4.24 5.49
N THR A 70 -5.58 -4.64 4.24
CA THR A 70 -5.63 -3.74 3.09
C THR A 70 -7.07 -3.36 2.75
N ILE A 71 -8.00 -4.32 2.77
CA ILE A 71 -9.43 -4.07 2.54
C ILE A 71 -9.97 -3.08 3.57
N VAL A 72 -9.67 -3.27 4.85
CA VAL A 72 -10.09 -2.36 5.93
C VAL A 72 -9.46 -0.99 5.75
N HIS A 73 -8.16 -0.90 5.41
CA HIS A 73 -7.48 0.35 5.10
C HIS A 73 -8.24 1.16 4.04
N GLU A 74 -8.63 0.52 2.93
CA GLU A 74 -9.36 1.18 1.85
C GLU A 74 -10.83 1.50 2.24
N LEU A 75 -11.47 0.64 3.03
CA LEU A 75 -12.82 0.91 3.56
C LEU A 75 -12.84 2.13 4.48
N LEU A 76 -11.80 2.37 5.27
CA LEU A 76 -11.70 3.58 6.09
C LEU A 76 -11.65 4.86 5.24
N HIS A 77 -11.09 4.81 4.03
CA HIS A 77 -11.10 5.95 3.10
C HIS A 77 -12.51 6.28 2.58
N THR A 78 -13.45 5.35 2.64
CA THR A 78 -14.84 5.59 2.23
C THR A 78 -15.66 6.32 3.30
N VAL A 79 -15.17 6.42 4.53
CA VAL A 79 -15.84 7.16 5.60
C VAL A 79 -15.69 8.66 5.34
N LYS A 80 -16.79 9.40 5.47
CA LYS A 80 -16.81 10.85 5.23
C LYS A 80 -15.71 11.57 6.05
N GLY A 81 -14.86 12.33 5.37
CA GLY A 81 -13.74 13.06 5.96
C GLY A 81 -12.45 12.27 6.09
N CYS A 82 -12.35 11.08 5.50
CA CYS A 82 -11.17 10.19 5.54
C CYS A 82 -10.41 10.10 4.20
N GLY A 83 -10.38 11.16 3.40
CA GLY A 83 -9.68 11.17 2.10
C GLY A 83 -8.15 11.06 2.19
N GLY A 84 -7.56 11.26 3.38
CA GLY A 84 -6.12 11.11 3.65
C GLY A 84 -5.87 10.29 4.91
N HIS A 85 -4.59 9.99 5.21
CA HIS A 85 -4.19 9.14 6.35
C HIS A 85 -3.97 9.90 7.66
N ARG A 86 -4.49 11.11 7.79
CA ARG A 86 -4.38 11.96 8.99
C ARG A 86 -5.75 12.20 9.62
N GLY A 87 -5.77 12.82 10.80
CA GLY A 87 -6.99 13.21 11.49
C GLY A 87 -7.95 12.04 11.70
N LYS A 88 -9.17 12.15 11.14
CA LYS A 88 -10.23 11.16 11.34
C LYS A 88 -9.84 9.75 10.88
N TRP A 89 -9.14 9.62 9.73
CA TRP A 89 -8.68 8.31 9.26
C TRP A 89 -7.74 7.64 10.27
N ALA A 90 -6.76 8.39 10.79
CA ALA A 90 -5.81 7.86 11.78
C ALA A 90 -6.51 7.44 13.09
N ALA A 91 -7.51 8.22 13.52
CA ALA A 91 -8.32 7.88 14.70
C ALA A 91 -9.11 6.58 14.48
N LEU A 92 -9.74 6.41 13.31
CA LEU A 92 -10.46 5.18 12.97
C LEU A 92 -9.53 3.98 12.84
N ALA A 93 -8.35 4.14 12.25
CA ALA A 93 -7.34 3.08 12.17
C ALA A 93 -6.89 2.63 13.58
N ALA A 94 -6.66 3.59 14.49
CA ALA A 94 -6.34 3.28 15.89
C ALA A 94 -7.50 2.57 16.60
N GLN A 95 -8.75 2.99 16.36
CA GLN A 95 -9.96 2.32 16.89
C GLN A 95 -10.05 0.87 16.41
N VAL A 96 -9.84 0.61 15.11
CA VAL A 96 -9.82 -0.75 14.57
C VAL A 96 -8.76 -1.60 15.25
N ASN A 97 -7.52 -1.10 15.32
CA ASN A 97 -6.39 -1.84 15.92
C ASN A 97 -6.62 -2.14 17.41
N ALA A 98 -7.33 -1.27 18.13
CA ALA A 98 -7.64 -1.47 19.55
C ALA A 98 -8.81 -2.46 19.77
N ALA A 99 -9.86 -2.35 18.94
CA ALA A 99 -11.08 -3.15 19.11
C ALA A 99 -10.97 -4.54 18.47
N LEU A 100 -10.15 -4.69 17.42
CA LEU A 100 -9.99 -5.90 16.64
C LEU A 100 -8.49 -6.24 16.54
N PRO A 101 -7.92 -6.93 17.55
CA PRO A 101 -6.47 -7.14 17.67
C PRO A 101 -5.84 -7.95 16.53
N GLN A 102 -6.64 -8.65 15.73
CA GLN A 102 -6.17 -9.33 14.52
C GLN A 102 -5.75 -8.35 13.41
N TYR A 103 -6.21 -7.10 13.44
CA TYR A 103 -5.86 -6.08 12.44
C TYR A 103 -4.62 -5.28 12.82
N THR A 104 -3.85 -4.92 11.79
CA THR A 104 -2.72 -3.99 11.90
C THR A 104 -2.84 -2.93 10.82
N ILE A 105 -3.75 -1.98 11.04
CA ILE A 105 -4.02 -0.91 10.07
C ILE A 105 -2.96 0.18 10.24
N LYS A 106 -2.14 0.36 9.20
CA LYS A 106 -1.07 1.35 9.10
C LYS A 106 -1.25 2.21 7.86
N ARG A 107 -0.65 3.38 7.86
CA ARG A 107 -0.61 4.27 6.68
C ARG A 107 0.07 3.60 5.48
N THR A 108 1.16 2.89 5.72
CA THR A 108 1.94 2.16 4.71
C THR A 108 2.33 0.80 5.26
N ALA A 109 2.45 -0.19 4.39
CA ALA A 109 2.98 -1.50 4.75
C ALA A 109 3.94 -1.99 3.65
N SER A 110 5.05 -2.59 4.03
CA SER A 110 6.00 -3.20 3.10
C SER A 110 5.50 -4.57 2.60
N ALA A 111 6.20 -5.14 1.63
CA ALA A 111 5.89 -6.48 1.14
C ALA A 111 6.12 -7.54 2.22
N GLU A 112 7.21 -7.39 2.97
CA GLU A 112 7.57 -8.29 4.08
C GLU A 112 6.53 -8.26 5.19
N GLU A 113 6.00 -7.07 5.56
CA GLU A 113 4.91 -6.94 6.53
C GLU A 113 3.61 -7.61 6.05
N LYS A 114 3.44 -7.78 4.75
CA LYS A 114 2.33 -8.52 4.13
C LYS A 114 2.63 -10.01 3.93
N GLY A 115 3.81 -10.48 4.37
CA GLY A 115 4.25 -11.86 4.17
C GLY A 115 4.58 -12.19 2.71
N LEU A 116 4.87 -11.16 1.90
CA LEU A 116 5.19 -11.30 0.49
C LEU A 116 6.68 -11.07 0.24
N THR A 117 7.24 -11.84 -0.70
CA THR A 117 8.58 -11.56 -1.19
C THR A 117 8.57 -10.21 -1.92
N PRO A 118 9.45 -9.26 -1.57
CA PRO A 118 9.59 -8.03 -2.31
C PRO A 118 9.90 -8.31 -3.77
N ASP A 119 9.29 -7.55 -4.68
CA ASP A 119 9.76 -7.59 -6.07
C ASP A 119 11.22 -7.15 -6.09
N PRO A 120 12.09 -7.85 -6.84
CA PRO A 120 13.44 -7.40 -7.02
C PRO A 120 13.40 -5.96 -7.57
N PRO A 121 14.30 -5.07 -7.16
CA PRO A 121 14.31 -3.68 -7.58
C PRO A 121 14.52 -3.62 -9.11
N ALA A 122 13.45 -3.68 -9.85
CA ALA A 122 13.39 -3.54 -11.30
C ALA A 122 13.46 -2.06 -11.67
N GLY A 123 14.57 -1.40 -11.32
CA GLY A 123 14.78 -0.01 -11.70
C GLY A 123 15.14 0.06 -13.19
N ARG A 124 14.40 0.86 -13.98
CA ARG A 124 14.81 1.22 -15.35
C ARG A 124 16.20 1.85 -15.36
N TYR A 125 16.56 2.52 -14.28
CA TYR A 125 17.84 3.17 -14.04
C TYR A 125 18.50 2.62 -12.78
N LEU A 126 19.80 2.46 -12.80
CA LEU A 126 20.59 2.01 -11.66
C LEU A 126 21.67 3.04 -11.36
N LEU A 127 21.69 3.53 -10.14
CA LEU A 127 22.78 4.36 -9.61
C LEU A 127 23.61 3.52 -8.66
N ARG A 128 24.90 3.76 -8.62
CA ARG A 128 25.83 3.09 -7.69
C ARG A 128 26.72 4.13 -7.00
N CYS A 129 26.96 3.95 -5.73
CA CYS A 129 27.96 4.71 -5.01
C CYS A 129 29.37 4.25 -5.40
N SER A 130 30.25 5.20 -5.72
CA SER A 130 31.64 4.89 -6.08
C SER A 130 32.49 4.43 -4.90
N GLU A 131 32.12 4.83 -3.69
CA GLU A 131 32.85 4.53 -2.45
C GLU A 131 32.39 3.21 -1.80
N CYS A 132 31.09 3.09 -1.48
CA CYS A 132 30.57 1.93 -0.74
C CYS A 132 29.93 0.87 -1.64
N GLY A 133 29.85 1.07 -2.95
CA GLY A 133 29.28 0.14 -3.90
C GLY A 133 27.74 -0.01 -3.85
N ARG A 134 27.07 0.63 -2.89
CA ARG A 134 25.62 0.49 -2.73
C ARG A 134 24.88 0.93 -3.99
N GLU A 135 23.89 0.13 -4.36
CA GLU A 135 23.05 0.36 -5.53
C GLU A 135 21.72 0.99 -5.15
N PHE A 136 21.23 1.87 -6.02
CA PHE A 136 19.97 2.61 -5.87
C PHE A 136 19.17 2.51 -7.15
N PRO A 137 18.29 1.49 -7.29
CA PRO A 137 17.41 1.37 -8.45
C PRO A 137 16.37 2.49 -8.47
N ARG A 138 16.03 2.98 -9.66
CA ARG A 138 15.05 4.04 -9.90
C ARG A 138 14.18 3.72 -11.10
N GLU A 139 12.88 3.92 -10.98
CA GLU A 139 11.91 3.68 -12.06
C GLU A 139 11.78 4.88 -13.01
N ARG A 140 11.96 6.08 -12.47
CA ARG A 140 11.74 7.34 -13.21
C ARG A 140 13.05 8.06 -13.44
N GLN A 141 13.14 8.73 -14.61
CA GLN A 141 14.22 9.63 -14.93
C GLN A 141 14.06 10.94 -14.13
N SER A 142 14.46 10.89 -12.86
CA SER A 142 14.48 12.06 -11.98
C SER A 142 15.77 12.87 -12.17
N ARG A 143 15.83 14.08 -11.60
CA ARG A 143 17.06 14.89 -11.57
C ARG A 143 18.26 14.14 -10.98
N LEU A 144 18.03 13.28 -9.98
CA LEU A 144 19.05 12.40 -9.42
C LEU A 144 19.61 11.41 -10.47
N VAL A 145 18.77 10.89 -11.35
CA VAL A 145 19.16 9.95 -12.43
C VAL A 145 19.87 10.69 -13.57
N GLN A 146 19.43 11.92 -13.85
CA GLN A 146 20.02 12.76 -14.92
C GLN A 146 21.39 13.33 -14.49
N HIS A 147 21.52 13.72 -13.23
CA HIS A 147 22.68 14.41 -12.68
C HIS A 147 23.14 13.78 -11.36
N PRO A 148 23.55 12.49 -11.35
CA PRO A 148 23.92 11.78 -10.12
C PRO A 148 25.14 12.42 -9.43
N GLU A 149 26.00 13.09 -10.17
CA GLU A 149 27.19 13.78 -9.68
C GLU A 149 26.86 14.91 -8.69
N ARG A 150 25.65 15.48 -8.76
CA ARG A 150 25.16 16.53 -7.86
C ARG A 150 24.69 16.02 -6.50
N TYR A 151 24.62 14.71 -6.33
CA TYR A 151 24.09 14.07 -5.13
C TYR A 151 25.14 13.22 -4.45
N ARG A 152 24.87 12.93 -3.17
CA ARG A 152 25.75 12.10 -2.35
C ARG A 152 25.01 10.85 -1.88
N CYS A 153 25.77 9.80 -1.66
CA CYS A 153 25.27 8.56 -1.08
C CYS A 153 24.74 8.83 0.33
N GLY A 154 23.47 8.52 0.60
CA GLY A 154 22.85 8.70 1.93
C GLY A 154 23.44 7.80 3.02
N VAL A 155 24.34 6.88 2.68
CA VAL A 155 24.95 5.93 3.62
C VAL A 155 26.38 6.36 3.99
N CYS A 156 27.20 6.72 3.00
CA CYS A 156 28.63 7.01 3.22
C CYS A 156 29.05 8.40 2.72
N GLY A 157 28.15 9.21 2.17
CA GLY A 157 28.47 10.52 1.60
C GLY A 157 29.26 10.49 0.27
N GLY A 158 29.58 9.31 -0.25
CA GLY A 158 30.36 9.13 -1.47
C GLY A 158 29.62 9.61 -2.73
N ARG A 159 30.34 9.68 -3.86
CA ARG A 159 29.78 10.10 -5.15
C ARG A 159 28.87 9.03 -5.74
N LEU A 160 27.77 9.47 -6.36
CA LEU A 160 26.87 8.60 -7.11
C LEU A 160 27.20 8.65 -8.60
N LYS A 161 27.13 7.49 -9.24
CA LYS A 161 27.23 7.37 -10.70
C LYS A 161 26.07 6.55 -11.24
N ARG A 162 25.61 6.87 -12.45
CA ARG A 162 24.63 6.06 -13.18
C ARG A 162 25.34 4.86 -13.83
N VAL A 163 24.78 3.66 -13.61
CA VAL A 163 25.29 2.39 -14.16
C VAL A 163 24.43 1.89 -15.31
N ARG A 164 23.10 2.20 -15.22
CA ARG A 164 22.10 1.85 -16.25
C ARG A 164 21.06 2.95 -16.36
#